data_3f4bc20b749e13e1ef490e736b696462
#
_entry.id   3f4bc20b749e13e1ef490e736b696462
#
_cell.length_a   1.000
_cell.length_b   1.000
_cell.length_c   1.000
_cell.angle_alpha   90.00
_cell.angle_beta   90.00
_cell.angle_gamma   90.00
#
_symmetry.space_group_name_H-M   'P 1'
#
loop_
_entity.id
_entity.type
_entity.pdbx_description
1 polymer ?
#
loop_
_entity_poly.entity_id
_entity_poly.type
_entity_poly.pdbx_seq_one_letter_code
_entity_poly.pdbx_strand_id
1 'polypeptide(L)'
;MTAWIIWGTALLAYGAFRLWYDNWSGPLKPAEIDALLGQLAGRFEGTGNSVDILRAFLEADDGREFVMLNLVKAQMEQVEDPKSGEMVQGFDLLKRYSKRFMPVLLRNGGHPGMIGRKVGGYIDAWNTEADPNWTIFGLMRYRSRRDMMKLVMDSSFMEGHPDKLLGTLATFSFPTQRVLSLYVSPRVTVALVVALLAALAHIALLTCGT
;
A
#
# COMPACT_ATOMS: atom_id res chain seq x y z
N MET A 1 32.24 -10.33 25.19
CA MET A 1 31.99 -8.97 24.66
C MET A 1 31.32 -9.01 23.28
N THR A 2 31.81 -9.78 22.32
CA THR A 2 31.32 -9.85 20.94
C THR A 2 29.86 -10.32 20.78
N ALA A 3 29.43 -11.32 21.58
CA ALA A 3 28.04 -11.81 21.53
C ALA A 3 27.01 -10.72 21.88
N TRP A 4 27.28 -9.88 22.87
CA TRP A 4 26.41 -8.76 23.24
C TRP A 4 26.28 -7.71 22.13
N ILE A 5 27.35 -7.50 21.37
CA ILE A 5 27.35 -6.59 20.22
C ILE A 5 26.44 -7.15 19.13
N ILE A 6 26.52 -8.44 18.81
CA ILE A 6 25.69 -9.09 17.79
C ILE A 6 24.20 -8.94 18.13
N TRP A 7 23.81 -9.36 19.33
CA TRP A 7 22.41 -9.29 19.75
C TRP A 7 21.92 -7.86 19.98
N GLY A 8 22.78 -6.97 20.47
CA GLY A 8 22.47 -5.54 20.58
C GLY A 8 22.22 -4.90 19.22
N THR A 9 23.04 -5.21 18.22
CA THR A 9 22.83 -4.75 16.83
C THR A 9 21.53 -5.30 16.24
N ALA A 10 21.22 -6.57 16.47
CA ALA A 10 19.97 -7.18 16.05
C ALA A 10 18.74 -6.49 16.65
N LEU A 11 18.77 -6.19 17.93
CA LEU A 11 17.69 -5.44 18.62
C LEU A 11 17.55 -4.02 18.07
N LEU A 12 18.65 -3.32 17.82
CA LEU A 12 18.62 -1.98 17.24
C LEU A 12 18.07 -2.00 15.81
N ALA A 13 18.47 -2.96 14.99
CA ALA A 13 17.97 -3.12 13.62
C ALA A 13 16.46 -3.40 13.62
N TYR A 14 15.99 -4.28 14.48
CA TYR A 14 14.56 -4.55 14.63
C TYR A 14 13.80 -3.34 15.18
N GLY A 15 14.35 -2.63 16.15
CA GLY A 15 13.79 -1.39 16.70
C GLY A 15 13.64 -0.31 15.62
N ALA A 16 14.67 -0.11 14.79
CA ALA A 16 14.62 0.83 13.66
C ALA A 16 13.54 0.44 12.63
N PHE A 17 13.42 -0.87 12.32
CA PHE A 17 12.33 -1.37 11.50
C PHE A 17 10.95 -1.05 12.11
N ARG A 18 10.75 -1.28 13.40
CA ARG A 18 9.49 -0.99 14.09
C ARG A 18 9.15 0.50 14.09
N LEU A 19 10.16 1.38 14.27
CA LEU A 19 9.98 2.84 14.18
C LEU A 19 9.49 3.28 12.81
N TRP A 20 9.98 2.67 11.75
CA TRP A 20 9.49 2.93 10.39
C TRP A 20 8.15 2.27 10.10
N TYR A 21 7.95 1.02 10.53
CA TYR A 21 6.81 0.19 10.13
C TYR A 21 5.51 0.52 10.87
N ASP A 22 5.60 0.88 12.14
CA ASP A 22 4.44 1.14 13.00
C ASP A 22 4.06 2.62 13.02
N ASN A 23 2.77 2.90 13.26
CA ASN A 23 2.31 4.26 13.49
C ASN A 23 2.46 4.62 14.97
N TRP A 24 3.35 5.57 15.27
CA TRP A 24 3.60 6.08 16.63
C TRP A 24 2.91 7.43 16.88
N SER A 25 2.31 8.04 15.83
CA SER A 25 1.69 9.37 15.94
C SER A 25 0.24 9.33 16.42
N GLY A 26 -0.35 8.12 16.57
CA GLY A 26 -1.75 7.97 16.95
C GLY A 26 -2.73 8.46 15.88
N PRO A 27 -4.03 8.61 16.24
CA PRO A 27 -5.08 9.05 15.34
C PRO A 27 -4.88 10.47 14.82
N LEU A 28 -5.54 10.78 13.71
CA LEU A 28 -5.64 12.14 13.16
C LEU A 28 -6.44 13.04 14.11
N LYS A 29 -6.02 14.31 14.21
CA LYS A 29 -6.75 15.35 14.94
C LYS A 29 -7.69 16.11 14.00
N PRO A 30 -8.82 16.66 14.47
CA PRO A 30 -9.77 17.39 13.61
C PRO A 30 -9.13 18.50 12.78
N ALA A 31 -8.29 19.35 13.36
CA ALA A 31 -7.58 20.41 12.63
C ALA A 31 -6.62 19.87 11.54
N GLU A 32 -6.03 18.68 11.76
CA GLU A 32 -5.19 18.01 10.77
C GLU A 32 -6.03 17.49 9.60
N ILE A 33 -7.22 16.93 9.88
CA ILE A 33 -8.18 16.47 8.86
C ILE A 33 -8.62 17.63 7.99
N ASP A 34 -8.99 18.77 8.58
CA ASP A 34 -9.41 19.96 7.83
C ASP A 34 -8.29 20.51 6.94
N ALA A 35 -7.06 20.52 7.45
CA ALA A 35 -5.89 20.94 6.67
C ALA A 35 -5.61 19.99 5.47
N LEU A 36 -5.74 18.67 5.68
CA LEU A 36 -5.57 17.67 4.63
C LEU A 36 -6.64 17.78 3.55
N LEU A 37 -7.91 17.92 3.95
CA LEU A 37 -9.03 18.05 3.02
C LEU A 37 -8.97 19.38 2.25
N GLY A 38 -8.55 20.47 2.90
CA GLY A 38 -8.35 21.76 2.25
C GLY A 38 -7.32 21.70 1.11
N GLN A 39 -6.27 20.89 1.24
CA GLN A 39 -5.28 20.68 0.17
C GLN A 39 -5.80 19.86 -1.00
N LEU A 40 -6.91 19.13 -0.82
CA LEU A 40 -7.56 18.33 -1.84
C LEU A 40 -8.77 19.03 -2.48
N ALA A 41 -9.09 20.25 -2.07
CA ALA A 41 -10.21 21.00 -2.62
C ALA A 41 -10.12 21.06 -4.15
N GLY A 42 -11.23 20.77 -4.83
CA GLY A 42 -11.32 20.72 -6.29
C GLY A 42 -10.79 19.46 -6.98
N ARG A 43 -10.04 18.59 -6.27
CA ARG A 43 -9.45 17.37 -6.89
C ARG A 43 -10.46 16.24 -7.12
N PHE A 44 -11.61 16.30 -6.49
CA PHE A 44 -12.67 15.28 -6.60
C PHE A 44 -13.73 15.66 -7.63
N GLU A 45 -13.70 16.87 -8.16
CA GLU A 45 -14.65 17.34 -9.18
C GLU A 45 -14.54 16.47 -10.44
N GLY A 46 -15.70 16.02 -10.95
CA GLY A 46 -15.78 15.15 -12.12
C GLY A 46 -15.30 13.71 -11.91
N THR A 47 -14.97 13.33 -10.67
CA THR A 47 -14.64 11.94 -10.32
C THR A 47 -15.80 11.28 -9.58
N GLY A 48 -15.82 9.94 -9.51
CA GLY A 48 -16.77 9.21 -8.67
C GLY A 48 -16.43 9.24 -7.16
N ASN A 49 -15.44 10.04 -6.74
CA ASN A 49 -15.00 10.15 -5.35
C ASN A 49 -15.80 11.21 -4.60
N SER A 50 -16.01 11.00 -3.31
CA SER A 50 -16.71 11.92 -2.42
C SER A 50 -15.79 12.43 -1.32
N VAL A 51 -15.75 13.75 -1.15
CA VAL A 51 -15.04 14.42 -0.04
C VAL A 51 -15.67 14.01 1.29
N ASP A 52 -16.99 13.85 1.34
CA ASP A 52 -17.70 13.48 2.58
C ASP A 52 -17.35 12.06 3.01
N ILE A 53 -17.27 11.11 2.07
CA ILE A 53 -16.83 9.74 2.36
C ILE A 53 -15.38 9.75 2.86
N LEU A 54 -14.50 10.54 2.24
CA LEU A 54 -13.11 10.68 2.70
C LEU A 54 -13.05 11.32 4.08
N ARG A 55 -13.81 12.37 4.34
CA ARG A 55 -13.91 13.02 5.65
C ARG A 55 -14.34 12.03 6.72
N ALA A 56 -15.45 11.34 6.52
CA ALA A 56 -15.96 10.33 7.46
C ALA A 56 -14.91 9.23 7.73
N PHE A 57 -14.19 8.80 6.68
CA PHE A 57 -13.09 7.85 6.83
C PHE A 57 -11.96 8.41 7.70
N LEU A 58 -11.55 9.67 7.52
CA LEU A 58 -10.47 10.28 8.31
C LEU A 58 -10.90 10.55 9.75
N GLU A 59 -12.14 10.99 9.99
CA GLU A 59 -12.70 11.23 11.32
C GLU A 59 -12.83 9.95 12.16
N ALA A 60 -13.08 8.82 11.51
CA ALA A 60 -13.10 7.51 12.16
C ALA A 60 -11.70 6.92 12.40
N ASP A 61 -10.61 7.71 12.33
CA ASP A 61 -9.24 7.20 12.49
C ASP A 61 -8.98 6.69 13.91
N ASP A 62 -8.64 5.43 14.05
CA ASP A 62 -8.25 4.77 15.30
C ASP A 62 -6.71 4.71 15.48
N GLY A 63 -5.95 5.34 14.60
CA GLY A 63 -4.49 5.33 14.59
C GLY A 63 -3.86 4.01 14.13
N ARG A 64 -4.66 3.02 13.76
CA ARG A 64 -4.18 1.70 13.36
C ARG A 64 -3.90 1.63 11.86
N GLU A 65 -3.16 0.59 11.48
CA GLU A 65 -3.00 0.20 10.07
C GLU A 65 -4.32 -0.28 9.48
N PHE A 66 -4.47 -0.08 8.19
CA PHE A 66 -5.58 -0.62 7.43
C PHE A 66 -5.11 -1.15 6.07
N VAL A 67 -5.97 -1.90 5.42
CA VAL A 67 -5.70 -2.48 4.10
C VAL A 67 -6.74 -1.95 3.13
N MET A 68 -6.28 -1.27 2.07
CA MET A 68 -7.13 -0.90 0.95
C MET A 68 -7.29 -2.10 0.03
N LEU A 69 -8.51 -2.62 -0.08
CA LEU A 69 -8.87 -3.54 -1.14
C LEU A 69 -9.08 -2.72 -2.41
N ASN A 70 -8.44 -3.13 -3.49
CA ASN A 70 -8.59 -2.52 -4.80
C ASN A 70 -9.03 -3.59 -5.80
N LEU A 71 -10.10 -3.33 -6.54
CA LEU A 71 -10.49 -4.10 -7.69
C LEU A 71 -10.28 -3.25 -8.95
N VAL A 72 -9.66 -3.84 -9.96
CA VAL A 72 -9.27 -3.16 -11.18
C VAL A 72 -9.71 -3.96 -12.39
N LYS A 73 -10.42 -3.31 -13.29
CA LYS A 73 -10.61 -3.76 -14.67
C LYS A 73 -9.59 -3.03 -15.53
N ALA A 74 -8.49 -3.70 -15.86
CA ALA A 74 -7.41 -3.10 -16.63
C ALA A 74 -7.84 -2.86 -18.08
N GLN A 75 -7.32 -1.79 -18.68
CA GLN A 75 -7.42 -1.55 -20.12
C GLN A 75 -6.46 -2.46 -20.86
N MET A 76 -7.00 -3.42 -21.60
CA MET A 76 -6.20 -4.40 -22.37
C MET A 76 -6.03 -4.01 -23.85
N GLU A 77 -6.75 -2.99 -24.31
CA GLU A 77 -6.64 -2.47 -25.66
C GLU A 77 -5.58 -1.38 -25.75
N GLN A 78 -5.23 -1.01 -26.98
CA GLN A 78 -4.33 0.11 -27.22
C GLN A 78 -5.03 1.44 -26.95
N VAL A 79 -4.32 2.35 -26.34
CA VAL A 79 -4.73 3.73 -26.07
C VAL A 79 -3.60 4.68 -26.42
N GLU A 80 -3.93 5.91 -26.75
CA GLU A 80 -2.93 6.95 -26.99
C GLU A 80 -2.24 7.35 -25.68
N ASP A 81 -0.92 7.27 -25.63
CA ASP A 81 -0.12 7.75 -24.49
C ASP A 81 -0.09 9.29 -24.51
N PRO A 82 -0.63 9.95 -23.46
CA PRO A 82 -0.70 11.42 -23.44
C PRO A 82 0.68 12.10 -23.40
N LYS A 83 1.76 11.32 -23.18
CA LYS A 83 3.13 11.86 -23.13
C LYS A 83 3.86 11.79 -24.47
N SER A 84 3.64 10.74 -25.24
CA SER A 84 4.33 10.51 -26.51
C SER A 84 3.43 10.68 -27.72
N GLY A 85 2.09 10.62 -27.56
CA GLY A 85 1.13 10.56 -28.66
C GLY A 85 1.11 9.21 -29.38
N GLU A 86 1.85 8.22 -28.91
CA GLU A 86 1.93 6.88 -29.51
C GLU A 86 0.82 5.97 -28.98
N MET A 87 0.38 5.03 -29.80
CA MET A 87 -0.54 3.97 -29.35
C MET A 87 0.23 2.91 -28.56
N VAL A 88 -0.15 2.75 -27.27
CA VAL A 88 0.48 1.80 -26.35
C VAL A 88 -0.59 0.89 -25.72
N GLN A 89 -0.19 -0.26 -25.23
CA GLN A 89 -1.11 -1.11 -24.46
C GLN A 89 -1.53 -0.40 -23.18
N GLY A 90 -2.84 -0.27 -22.94
CA GLY A 90 -3.35 0.37 -21.72
C GLY A 90 -2.81 -0.26 -20.46
N PHE A 91 -2.60 -1.58 -20.44
CA PHE A 91 -1.98 -2.28 -19.32
C PHE A 91 -0.54 -1.82 -19.03
N ASP A 92 0.21 -1.35 -20.01
CA ASP A 92 1.56 -0.82 -19.79
C ASP A 92 1.53 0.56 -19.09
N LEU A 93 0.49 1.36 -19.34
CA LEU A 93 0.23 2.58 -18.56
C LEU A 93 -0.04 2.24 -17.10
N LEU A 94 -0.86 1.23 -16.82
CA LEU A 94 -1.12 0.77 -15.45
C LEU A 94 0.16 0.27 -14.75
N LYS A 95 1.05 -0.43 -15.48
CA LYS A 95 2.37 -0.80 -14.96
C LYS A 95 3.25 0.43 -14.67
N ARG A 96 3.21 1.44 -15.55
CA ARG A 96 3.96 2.69 -15.38
C ARG A 96 3.47 3.46 -14.16
N TYR A 97 2.17 3.55 -13.94
CA TYR A 97 1.58 4.05 -12.71
C TYR A 97 2.08 3.28 -11.49
N SER A 98 2.04 1.94 -11.52
CA SER A 98 2.45 1.08 -10.41
C SER A 98 3.93 1.29 -10.03
N LYS A 99 4.81 1.51 -11.01
CA LYS A 99 6.23 1.81 -10.78
C LYS A 99 6.43 3.13 -10.04
N ARG A 100 5.53 4.12 -10.19
CA ARG A 100 5.56 5.39 -9.44
C ARG A 100 4.91 5.26 -8.07
N PHE A 101 3.79 4.55 -8.00
CA PHE A 101 3.03 4.33 -6.78
C PHE A 101 3.81 3.56 -5.72
N MET A 102 4.47 2.47 -6.11
CA MET A 102 5.09 1.53 -5.18
C MET A 102 6.19 2.15 -4.29
N PRO A 103 7.16 2.93 -4.82
CA PRO A 103 8.15 3.62 -3.99
C PRO A 103 7.54 4.60 -2.99
N VAL A 104 6.47 5.32 -3.40
CA VAL A 104 5.78 6.27 -2.52
C VAL A 104 5.06 5.53 -1.40
N LEU A 105 4.39 4.40 -1.72
CA LEU A 105 3.74 3.54 -0.73
C LEU A 105 4.77 3.04 0.31
N LEU A 106 5.88 2.48 -0.14
CA LEU A 106 6.94 1.95 0.73
C LEU A 106 7.56 3.03 1.62
N ARG A 107 7.87 4.20 1.05
CA ARG A 107 8.43 5.33 1.81
C ARG A 107 7.52 5.78 2.95
N ASN A 108 6.20 5.68 2.77
CA ASN A 108 5.20 6.00 3.79
C ASN A 108 4.84 4.80 4.68
N GLY A 109 5.70 3.79 4.75
CA GLY A 109 5.51 2.62 5.62
C GLY A 109 4.41 1.67 5.18
N GLY A 110 3.90 1.82 3.95
CA GLY A 110 2.94 0.90 3.35
C GLY A 110 3.63 -0.17 2.51
N HIS A 111 2.88 -1.19 2.12
CA HIS A 111 3.37 -2.24 1.21
C HIS A 111 2.19 -3.02 0.61
N PRO A 112 2.38 -3.70 -0.53
CA PRO A 112 1.40 -4.66 -0.99
C PRO A 112 1.32 -5.83 0.00
N GLY A 113 0.10 -6.19 0.40
CA GLY A 113 -0.16 -7.40 1.18
C GLY A 113 -0.39 -8.60 0.29
N MET A 114 -1.15 -8.41 -0.78
CA MET A 114 -1.41 -9.41 -1.81
C MET A 114 -1.81 -8.71 -3.11
N ILE A 115 -1.39 -9.25 -4.22
CA ILE A 115 -1.88 -8.88 -5.55
C ILE A 115 -2.23 -10.17 -6.27
N GLY A 116 -3.41 -10.24 -6.87
CA GLY A 116 -3.85 -11.42 -7.60
C GLY A 116 -4.49 -11.05 -8.93
N ARG A 117 -4.40 -11.98 -9.88
CA ARG A 117 -5.11 -11.93 -11.15
C ARG A 117 -6.36 -12.79 -11.08
N LYS A 118 -7.48 -12.26 -11.54
CA LYS A 118 -8.70 -13.04 -11.71
C LYS A 118 -8.48 -14.16 -12.74
N VAL A 119 -8.93 -15.37 -12.42
CA VAL A 119 -8.76 -16.55 -13.27
C VAL A 119 -10.08 -17.17 -13.76
N GLY A 120 -11.21 -16.63 -13.31
CA GLY A 120 -12.56 -17.12 -13.67
C GLY A 120 -13.62 -16.06 -13.42
N GLY A 121 -14.86 -16.29 -13.85
CA GLY A 121 -16.02 -15.48 -13.51
C GLY A 121 -16.44 -15.67 -12.05
N TYR A 122 -17.54 -15.04 -11.66
CA TYR A 122 -18.16 -15.27 -10.35
C TYR A 122 -18.62 -16.73 -10.25
N ILE A 123 -18.04 -17.48 -9.31
CA ILE A 123 -18.42 -18.88 -9.05
C ILE A 123 -19.65 -18.93 -8.13
N ASP A 124 -19.69 -18.02 -7.15
CA ASP A 124 -20.80 -17.82 -6.24
C ASP A 124 -21.17 -16.34 -6.25
N ALA A 125 -22.43 -16.04 -6.57
CA ALA A 125 -22.95 -14.68 -6.66
C ALA A 125 -24.43 -14.69 -6.28
N TRP A 126 -24.78 -13.91 -5.27
CA TRP A 126 -26.13 -13.77 -4.80
C TRP A 126 -26.44 -12.31 -4.47
N ASN A 127 -27.60 -11.81 -4.96
CA ASN A 127 -28.02 -10.42 -4.78
C ASN A 127 -26.94 -9.37 -5.13
N THR A 128 -26.17 -9.62 -6.19
CA THR A 128 -25.15 -8.71 -6.68
C THR A 128 -25.32 -8.47 -8.18
N GLU A 129 -24.74 -7.41 -8.67
CA GLU A 129 -24.68 -7.12 -10.11
C GLU A 129 -23.83 -8.17 -10.85
N ALA A 130 -24.03 -8.24 -12.15
CA ALA A 130 -23.24 -9.10 -13.02
C ALA A 130 -21.74 -8.78 -12.91
N ASP A 131 -20.91 -9.80 -13.10
CA ASP A 131 -19.46 -9.66 -13.10
C ASP A 131 -19.01 -8.62 -14.15
N PRO A 132 -18.44 -7.48 -13.75
CA PRO A 132 -17.98 -6.46 -14.69
C PRO A 132 -16.66 -6.84 -15.37
N ASN A 133 -16.18 -8.09 -15.23
CA ASN A 133 -14.91 -8.59 -15.74
C ASN A 133 -13.68 -7.93 -15.09
N TRP A 134 -13.64 -7.92 -13.76
CA TRP A 134 -12.43 -7.54 -13.03
C TRP A 134 -11.23 -8.35 -13.53
N THR A 135 -10.05 -7.75 -13.57
CA THR A 135 -8.82 -8.41 -14.03
C THR A 135 -7.83 -8.66 -12.91
N ILE A 136 -7.73 -7.71 -11.99
CA ILE A 136 -6.74 -7.71 -10.90
C ILE A 136 -7.44 -7.29 -9.61
N PHE A 137 -7.00 -7.88 -8.49
CA PHE A 137 -7.23 -7.32 -7.17
C PHE A 137 -5.91 -7.02 -6.48
N GLY A 138 -5.91 -6.03 -5.58
CA GLY A 138 -4.76 -5.69 -4.77
C GLY A 138 -5.17 -5.32 -3.35
N LEU A 139 -4.49 -5.91 -2.38
CA LEU A 139 -4.57 -5.55 -0.97
C LEU A 139 -3.34 -4.73 -0.63
N MET A 140 -3.52 -3.43 -0.43
CA MET A 140 -2.44 -2.51 -0.11
C MET A 140 -2.53 -2.11 1.35
N ARG A 141 -1.53 -2.49 2.14
CA ARG A 141 -1.44 -2.09 3.55
C ARG A 141 -0.93 -0.66 3.63
N TYR A 142 -1.60 0.16 4.43
CA TYR A 142 -1.18 1.49 4.84
C TYR A 142 -0.89 1.50 6.34
N ARG A 143 0.19 2.15 6.73
CA ARG A 143 0.59 2.25 8.15
C ARG A 143 -0.44 3.05 8.95
N SER A 144 -1.01 4.11 8.36
CA SER A 144 -2.05 4.95 8.95
C SER A 144 -2.83 5.69 7.86
N ARG A 145 -3.99 6.27 8.22
CA ARG A 145 -4.75 7.16 7.32
C ARG A 145 -3.95 8.42 6.99
N ARG A 146 -3.16 8.92 7.94
CA ARG A 146 -2.22 10.03 7.72
C ARG A 146 -1.21 9.72 6.62
N ASP A 147 -0.61 8.52 6.63
CA ASP A 147 0.39 8.14 5.63
C ASP A 147 -0.23 7.86 4.26
N MET A 148 -1.47 7.38 4.20
CA MET A 148 -2.25 7.33 2.96
C MET A 148 -2.44 8.74 2.39
N MET A 149 -2.81 9.72 3.21
CA MET A 149 -2.99 11.09 2.75
C MET A 149 -1.68 11.72 2.25
N LYS A 150 -0.54 11.46 2.92
CA LYS A 150 0.78 11.88 2.41
C LYS A 150 1.08 11.27 1.04
N LEU A 151 0.72 10.01 0.82
CA LEU A 151 0.87 9.35 -0.48
C LEU A 151 -0.01 10.02 -1.54
N VAL A 152 -1.28 10.28 -1.24
CA VAL A 152 -2.22 10.92 -2.18
C VAL A 152 -1.78 12.33 -2.57
N MET A 153 -1.09 13.03 -1.68
CA MET A 153 -0.56 14.39 -1.92
C MET A 153 0.84 14.40 -2.56
N ASP A 154 1.49 13.24 -2.69
CA ASP A 154 2.83 13.16 -3.27
C ASP A 154 2.81 13.50 -4.77
N SER A 155 3.73 14.35 -5.22
CA SER A 155 3.79 14.82 -6.61
C SER A 155 4.04 13.65 -7.58
N SER A 156 4.93 12.72 -7.23
CA SER A 156 5.24 11.54 -8.08
C SER A 156 4.02 10.64 -8.26
N PHE A 157 3.22 10.49 -7.21
CA PHE A 157 1.95 9.76 -7.27
C PHE A 157 0.95 10.50 -8.19
N MET A 158 0.82 11.80 -8.03
CA MET A 158 -0.10 12.62 -8.82
C MET A 158 0.26 12.64 -10.32
N GLU A 159 1.55 12.73 -10.65
CA GLU A 159 2.03 12.64 -12.03
C GLU A 159 1.71 11.28 -12.71
N GLY A 160 1.55 10.24 -11.92
CA GLY A 160 1.16 8.91 -12.39
C GLY A 160 -0.36 8.73 -12.60
N HIS A 161 -1.17 9.64 -12.06
CA HIS A 161 -2.63 9.48 -12.05
C HIS A 161 -3.27 9.38 -13.45
N PRO A 162 -2.87 10.17 -14.47
CA PRO A 162 -3.34 9.99 -15.84
C PRO A 162 -3.05 8.59 -16.39
N ASP A 163 -1.88 8.02 -16.09
CA ASP A 163 -1.52 6.66 -16.51
C ASP A 163 -2.47 5.62 -15.88
N LYS A 164 -2.90 5.83 -14.63
CA LYS A 164 -3.91 4.99 -13.98
C LYS A 164 -5.27 5.09 -14.68
N LEU A 165 -5.73 6.30 -14.96
CA LEU A 165 -7.04 6.52 -15.58
C LEU A 165 -7.13 5.89 -16.97
N LEU A 166 -6.10 6.04 -17.80
CA LEU A 166 -6.05 5.46 -19.14
C LEU A 166 -5.74 3.95 -19.13
N GLY A 167 -5.00 3.49 -18.13
CA GLY A 167 -4.67 2.08 -17.95
C GLY A 167 -5.77 1.25 -17.31
N THR A 168 -6.92 1.85 -16.94
CA THR A 168 -8.03 1.15 -16.30
C THR A 168 -9.37 1.51 -16.94
N LEU A 169 -10.23 0.52 -17.18
CA LEU A 169 -11.61 0.71 -17.61
C LEU A 169 -12.54 0.99 -16.41
N ALA A 170 -12.27 0.37 -15.29
CA ALA A 170 -12.98 0.59 -14.05
C ALA A 170 -12.08 0.22 -12.86
N THR A 171 -12.28 0.90 -11.75
CA THR A 171 -11.65 0.56 -10.49
C THR A 171 -12.51 1.05 -9.34
N PHE A 172 -12.54 0.29 -8.27
CA PHE A 172 -12.99 0.81 -6.99
C PHE A 172 -12.08 0.28 -5.88
N SER A 173 -12.08 0.99 -4.78
CA SER A 173 -11.33 0.59 -3.59
C SER A 173 -12.05 1.03 -2.33
N PHE A 174 -11.93 0.21 -1.30
CA PHE A 174 -12.43 0.55 0.02
C PHE A 174 -11.47 0.08 1.11
N PRO A 175 -11.40 0.80 2.23
CA PRO A 175 -10.56 0.44 3.36
C PRO A 175 -11.15 -0.74 4.14
N THR A 176 -10.28 -1.62 4.60
CA THR A 176 -10.61 -2.76 5.46
C THR A 176 -9.64 -2.83 6.63
N GLN A 177 -10.08 -3.39 7.74
CA GLN A 177 -9.18 -3.81 8.82
C GLN A 177 -9.04 -5.33 8.81
N ARG A 178 -7.82 -5.80 8.99
CA ARG A 178 -7.54 -7.25 9.01
C ARG A 178 -8.11 -7.89 10.27
N VAL A 179 -9.07 -8.77 10.12
CA VAL A 179 -9.65 -9.56 11.21
C VAL A 179 -8.86 -10.85 11.43
N LEU A 180 -8.51 -11.54 10.34
CA LEU A 180 -7.77 -12.80 10.36
C LEU A 180 -6.76 -12.82 9.23
N SER A 181 -5.58 -13.38 9.48
CA SER A 181 -4.58 -13.66 8.46
C SER A 181 -3.76 -14.89 8.86
N LEU A 182 -3.64 -15.81 7.94
CA LEU A 182 -2.72 -16.95 8.07
C LEU A 182 -1.33 -16.61 7.52
N TYR A 183 -1.17 -15.48 6.83
CA TYR A 183 0.13 -15.01 6.37
C TYR A 183 0.90 -14.35 7.52
N VAL A 184 2.18 -14.71 7.63
CA VAL A 184 3.07 -14.14 8.65
C VAL A 184 3.23 -12.64 8.41
N SER A 185 3.03 -11.84 9.45
CA SER A 185 3.16 -10.38 9.32
C SER A 185 4.63 -9.97 9.12
N PRO A 186 4.91 -8.87 8.41
CA PRO A 186 6.28 -8.35 8.29
C PRO A 186 6.97 -8.12 9.64
N ARG A 187 6.24 -7.79 10.71
CA ARG A 187 6.81 -7.66 12.06
C ARG A 187 7.47 -8.97 12.52
N VAL A 188 6.78 -10.09 12.35
CA VAL A 188 7.28 -11.42 12.74
C VAL A 188 8.37 -11.90 11.77
N THR A 189 8.17 -11.72 10.46
CA THR A 189 9.17 -12.10 9.45
C THR A 189 10.50 -11.41 9.70
N VAL A 190 10.49 -10.08 9.91
CA VAL A 190 11.73 -9.31 10.17
C VAL A 190 12.36 -9.71 11.49
N ALA A 191 11.56 -9.93 12.55
CA ALA A 191 12.09 -10.42 13.83
C ALA A 191 12.80 -11.76 13.67
N LEU A 192 12.19 -12.73 12.96
CA LEU A 192 12.78 -14.05 12.72
C LEU A 192 14.04 -13.97 11.85
N VAL A 193 14.05 -13.16 10.79
CA VAL A 193 15.23 -12.98 9.92
C VAL A 193 16.38 -12.35 10.71
N VAL A 194 16.12 -11.29 11.46
CA VAL A 194 17.14 -10.61 12.27
C VAL A 194 17.68 -11.54 13.37
N ALA A 195 16.81 -12.30 14.04
CA ALA A 195 17.22 -13.28 15.03
C ALA A 195 18.04 -14.42 14.43
N LEU A 196 17.65 -14.92 13.25
CA LEU A 196 18.40 -15.97 12.53
C LEU A 196 19.81 -15.47 12.13
N LEU A 197 19.91 -14.28 11.56
CA LEU A 197 21.20 -13.68 11.19
C LEU A 197 22.10 -13.49 12.41
N ALA A 198 21.54 -13.02 13.53
CA ALA A 198 22.29 -12.88 14.79
C ALA A 198 22.76 -14.23 15.33
N ALA A 199 21.91 -15.24 15.27
CA ALA A 199 22.26 -16.61 15.70
C ALA A 199 23.37 -17.21 14.83
N LEU A 200 23.29 -17.07 13.51
CA LEU A 200 24.34 -17.55 12.59
C LEU A 200 25.68 -16.82 12.82
N ALA A 201 25.66 -15.50 13.00
CA ALA A 201 26.86 -14.73 13.34
C ALA A 201 27.46 -15.15 14.69
N HIS A 202 26.61 -15.45 15.68
CA HIS A 202 27.08 -15.94 16.99
C HIS A 202 27.69 -17.34 16.89
N ILE A 203 27.09 -18.26 16.14
CA ILE A 203 27.63 -19.60 15.88
C ILE A 203 29.00 -19.49 15.18
N ALA A 204 29.10 -18.67 14.13
CA ALA A 204 30.35 -18.43 13.43
C ALA A 204 31.44 -17.90 14.37
N LEU A 205 31.11 -16.99 15.29
CA LEU A 205 32.02 -16.49 16.30
C LEU A 205 32.54 -17.61 17.22
N LEU A 206 31.65 -18.53 17.63
CA LEU A 206 32.02 -19.64 18.50
C LEU A 206 32.90 -20.69 17.79
N THR A 207 32.67 -20.91 16.50
CA THR A 207 33.39 -21.92 15.71
C THR A 207 34.73 -21.41 15.13
N CYS A 208 34.85 -20.12 14.83
CA CYS A 208 36.08 -19.53 14.28
C CYS A 208 36.95 -18.88 15.37
N GLY A 209 36.48 -18.75 16.60
CA GLY A 209 37.24 -18.19 17.73
C GLY A 209 37.96 -19.24 18.59
N THR A 210 37.92 -20.53 18.17
CA THR A 210 38.72 -21.61 18.71
C THR A 210 39.92 -21.90 17.79
#